data_0c197ff13aae1f3f5380ba5abfaa2136
#
_entry.id   0c197ff13aae1f3f5380ba5abfaa2136
#
_cell.length_a   1.000
_cell.length_b   1.000
_cell.length_c   1.000
_cell.angle_alpha   90.00
_cell.angle_beta   90.00
_cell.angle_gamma   90.00
#
_symmetry.space_group_name_H-M   'P 1'
#
loop_
_entity.id
_entity.type
_entity.pdbx_description
1 polymer ?
#
loop_
_entity_poly.entity_id
_entity_poly.type
_entity_poly.pdbx_seq_one_letter_code
_entity_poly.pdbx_strand_id
1 'polypeptide(L)'
;METEMIRVAGAQPGGEWRFSVLDRACLNMVIKGMWLFHGRLDAAAMKESFARLLGYYPHLCGRVMRGEAVACDNSGVPFAVDEAPRCRLEQAVLMPDAPKRFGAHFDLSGFKRGRQAPLSVRLTRLADGTVLSLHGAHGCMDGDAFYTLVENWGRLHRGEPVVQPVADQSLLPQPATLSAEELLRSVKAAGWYPVGWRQLFQTVWAAATGIGRRRSLPLHIGAGDLEQLRQAFNDRHGVRYGIHVILSALVAKMCIRLEGLAPETACSHITVTDLRGRIPGLPAGFAGNAVCNLTAGPFPAGSTLFEVAASVDAMLRKMFGDDGAGLGEFTALYFAAIAGRVPYLPINLSGMNSRRPTVFYVNDFLKLPLYGAEFGTGAPYAVLPHDLPDQVKIWPSPPDRPGADLYFTGHLARLVDSSDTAGLLADMLLSLIHISEP
;
A
#
# COMPACT_ATOMS: atom_id res chain seq x y z
N MET A 1 -24.87 -11.54 12.08
CA MET A 1 -24.37 -10.51 11.14
C MET A 1 -25.55 -9.98 10.35
N GLU A 2 -25.83 -8.69 10.49
CA GLU A 2 -26.86 -7.95 9.76
C GLU A 2 -26.18 -7.11 8.67
N THR A 3 -26.71 -7.12 7.45
CA THR A 3 -26.11 -6.37 6.32
C THR A 3 -27.16 -5.48 5.68
N GLU A 4 -26.81 -4.21 5.52
CA GLU A 4 -27.65 -3.19 4.90
C GLU A 4 -26.92 -2.57 3.69
N MET A 5 -27.66 -2.17 2.66
CA MET A 5 -27.11 -1.47 1.50
C MET A 5 -27.18 0.04 1.74
N ILE A 6 -26.03 0.66 1.98
CA ILE A 6 -25.92 2.10 2.19
C ILE A 6 -25.80 2.80 0.83
N ARG A 7 -26.61 3.83 0.64
CA ARG A 7 -26.69 4.66 -0.57
C ARG A 7 -26.35 6.10 -0.26
N VAL A 8 -25.99 6.86 -1.30
CA VAL A 8 -25.80 8.32 -1.18
C VAL A 8 -27.08 8.95 -0.63
N ALA A 9 -26.93 9.82 0.38
CA ALA A 9 -28.02 10.62 0.92
C ALA A 9 -28.30 11.81 -0.02
N GLY A 10 -29.57 12.00 -0.40
CA GLY A 10 -29.99 13.14 -1.25
C GLY A 10 -30.08 12.80 -2.74
N ALA A 11 -29.68 13.75 -3.60
CA ALA A 11 -29.73 13.60 -5.06
C ALA A 11 -28.86 12.43 -5.53
N GLN A 12 -29.37 11.65 -6.49
CA GLN A 12 -28.62 10.54 -7.04
C GLN A 12 -27.44 11.08 -7.88
N PRO A 13 -26.21 10.65 -7.61
CA PRO A 13 -25.09 10.94 -8.50
C PRO A 13 -25.33 10.26 -9.85
N GLY A 14 -24.98 10.95 -10.91
CA GLY A 14 -24.99 10.40 -12.27
C GLY A 14 -23.60 10.30 -12.84
N GLY A 15 -23.49 9.77 -14.06
CA GLY A 15 -22.22 9.65 -14.77
C GLY A 15 -21.52 8.31 -14.57
N GLU A 16 -20.25 8.27 -14.97
CA GLU A 16 -19.44 7.09 -14.92
C GLU A 16 -17.99 7.41 -14.48
N TRP A 17 -17.38 6.51 -13.73
CA TRP A 17 -15.95 6.50 -13.45
C TRP A 17 -15.28 5.57 -14.45
N ARG A 18 -14.57 6.10 -15.43
CA ARG A 18 -13.81 5.31 -16.39
C ARG A 18 -12.49 4.85 -15.79
N PHE A 19 -12.17 3.58 -15.95
CA PHE A 19 -10.89 3.05 -15.47
C PHE A 19 -9.73 3.59 -16.28
N SER A 20 -8.78 4.22 -15.59
CA SER A 20 -7.49 4.60 -16.13
C SER A 20 -6.65 3.34 -16.48
N VAL A 21 -5.49 3.55 -17.09
CA VAL A 21 -4.52 2.46 -17.33
C VAL A 21 -4.08 1.81 -16.03
N LEU A 22 -3.82 2.60 -14.98
CA LEU A 22 -3.43 2.10 -13.65
C LEU A 22 -4.57 1.35 -12.96
N ASP A 23 -5.80 1.86 -13.04
CA ASP A 23 -6.97 1.20 -12.50
C ASP A 23 -7.15 -0.21 -13.09
N ARG A 24 -6.98 -0.32 -14.42
CA ARG A 24 -7.06 -1.62 -15.13
C ARG A 24 -5.96 -2.59 -14.70
N ALA A 25 -4.75 -2.11 -14.43
CA ALA A 25 -3.66 -2.94 -13.92
C ALA A 25 -3.98 -3.52 -12.52
N CYS A 26 -4.78 -2.80 -11.73
CA CYS A 26 -5.17 -3.17 -10.37
C CYS A 26 -6.53 -3.89 -10.26
N LEU A 27 -7.28 -4.11 -11.35
CA LEU A 27 -8.63 -4.70 -11.34
C LEU A 27 -8.71 -6.12 -10.74
N ASN A 28 -7.60 -6.82 -10.65
CA ASN A 28 -7.53 -8.16 -10.05
C ASN A 28 -7.08 -8.15 -8.59
N MET A 29 -6.98 -6.97 -7.98
CA MET A 29 -6.49 -6.80 -6.61
C MET A 29 -7.59 -6.25 -5.72
N VAL A 30 -7.54 -6.63 -4.43
CA VAL A 30 -8.43 -6.12 -3.38
C VAL A 30 -7.58 -5.32 -2.39
N ILE A 31 -7.96 -4.07 -2.16
CA ILE A 31 -7.40 -3.26 -1.10
C ILE A 31 -8.20 -3.50 0.19
N LYS A 32 -7.53 -3.59 1.32
CA LYS A 32 -8.14 -3.93 2.61
C LYS A 32 -7.56 -3.03 3.69
N GLY A 33 -8.38 -2.62 4.63
CA GLY A 33 -7.97 -1.90 5.83
C GLY A 33 -8.77 -2.39 7.04
N MET A 34 -8.14 -2.32 8.20
CA MET A 34 -8.74 -2.72 9.47
C MET A 34 -8.27 -1.79 10.57
N TRP A 35 -9.21 -1.07 11.14
CA TRP A 35 -9.02 -0.12 12.24
C TRP A 35 -9.66 -0.67 13.51
N LEU A 36 -8.95 -0.63 14.60
CA LEU A 36 -9.42 -1.06 15.91
C LEU A 36 -9.56 0.19 16.81
N PHE A 37 -10.70 0.34 17.44
CA PHE A 37 -11.03 1.48 18.30
C PHE A 37 -11.37 1.03 19.71
N HIS A 38 -10.95 1.81 20.71
CA HIS A 38 -11.51 1.68 22.05
C HIS A 38 -12.99 2.06 22.03
N GLY A 39 -13.77 1.40 22.88
CA GLY A 39 -15.20 1.67 23.02
C GLY A 39 -16.06 1.18 21.84
N ARG A 40 -17.34 1.51 21.90
CA ARG A 40 -18.34 1.07 20.91
C ARG A 40 -18.66 2.22 19.96
N LEU A 41 -18.38 2.01 18.69
CA LEU A 41 -18.83 2.91 17.63
C LEU A 41 -20.35 2.72 17.41
N ASP A 42 -21.08 3.83 17.28
CA ASP A 42 -22.51 3.80 16.97
C ASP A 42 -22.73 3.44 15.50
N ALA A 43 -23.28 2.25 15.24
CA ALA A 43 -23.50 1.75 13.89
C ALA A 43 -24.49 2.62 13.10
N ALA A 44 -25.49 3.25 13.75
CA ALA A 44 -26.45 4.11 13.06
C ALA A 44 -25.77 5.40 12.59
N ALA A 45 -25.04 6.07 13.48
CA ALA A 45 -24.29 7.28 13.15
C ALA A 45 -23.17 7.01 12.12
N MET A 46 -22.52 5.83 12.20
CA MET A 46 -21.54 5.39 11.21
C MET A 46 -22.17 5.22 9.82
N LYS A 47 -23.34 4.57 9.72
CA LYS A 47 -24.07 4.40 8.45
C LYS A 47 -24.51 5.74 7.86
N GLU A 48 -25.03 6.65 8.69
CA GLU A 48 -25.45 7.99 8.28
C GLU A 48 -24.27 8.80 7.72
N SER A 49 -23.15 8.88 8.45
CA SER A 49 -21.96 9.59 7.99
C SER A 49 -21.33 8.93 6.75
N PHE A 50 -21.41 7.61 6.63
CA PHE A 50 -20.97 6.87 5.44
C PHE A 50 -21.84 7.19 4.22
N ALA A 51 -23.16 7.29 4.38
CA ALA A 51 -24.06 7.72 3.30
C ALA A 51 -23.72 9.13 2.77
N ARG A 52 -23.31 10.04 3.68
CA ARG A 52 -22.81 11.38 3.31
C ARG A 52 -21.47 11.31 2.58
N LEU A 53 -20.55 10.46 3.04
CA LEU A 53 -19.25 10.24 2.39
C LEU A 53 -19.40 9.78 0.94
N LEU A 54 -20.33 8.85 0.67
CA LEU A 54 -20.56 8.32 -0.67
C LEU A 54 -20.98 9.41 -1.67
N GLY A 55 -21.51 10.53 -1.20
CA GLY A 55 -21.79 11.71 -2.04
C GLY A 55 -20.54 12.35 -2.65
N TYR A 56 -19.40 12.25 -1.97
CA TYR A 56 -18.10 12.69 -2.47
C TYR A 56 -17.40 11.65 -3.35
N TYR A 57 -17.80 10.39 -3.24
CA TYR A 57 -17.20 9.24 -3.95
C TYR A 57 -18.28 8.41 -4.66
N PRO A 58 -19.05 9.00 -5.60
CA PRO A 58 -20.25 8.36 -6.16
C PRO A 58 -19.96 7.05 -6.88
N HIS A 59 -18.75 6.87 -7.44
CA HIS A 59 -18.34 5.63 -8.07
C HIS A 59 -18.27 4.45 -7.09
N LEU A 60 -18.04 4.69 -5.79
CA LEU A 60 -17.93 3.61 -4.81
C LEU A 60 -19.25 2.93 -4.49
N CYS A 61 -20.42 3.59 -4.74
CA CYS A 61 -21.73 2.98 -4.59
C CYS A 61 -22.37 2.53 -5.90
N GLY A 62 -21.59 2.51 -6.98
CA GLY A 62 -22.02 2.08 -8.31
C GLY A 62 -21.73 0.62 -8.63
N ARG A 63 -21.86 0.28 -9.90
CA ARG A 63 -21.58 -1.07 -10.44
C ARG A 63 -20.72 -1.00 -11.70
N VAL A 64 -19.84 -1.99 -11.85
CA VAL A 64 -18.98 -2.11 -13.03
C VAL A 64 -19.83 -2.36 -14.28
N MET A 65 -19.54 -1.59 -15.32
CA MET A 65 -20.11 -1.73 -16.65
C MET A 65 -19.06 -2.24 -17.64
N ARG A 66 -19.32 -3.38 -18.26
CA ARG A 66 -18.50 -3.97 -19.34
C ARG A 66 -17.00 -4.08 -19.03
N GLY A 67 -16.60 -3.99 -17.76
CA GLY A 67 -15.19 -4.02 -17.32
C GLY A 67 -14.39 -2.75 -17.64
N GLU A 68 -15.03 -1.66 -18.07
CA GLU A 68 -14.36 -0.43 -18.52
C GLU A 68 -14.59 0.76 -17.59
N ALA A 69 -15.70 0.76 -16.88
CA ALA A 69 -16.10 1.85 -16.00
C ALA A 69 -16.96 1.36 -14.85
N VAL A 70 -17.19 2.21 -13.86
CA VAL A 70 -18.22 2.05 -12.83
C VAL A 70 -19.33 3.07 -13.11
N ALA A 71 -20.59 2.61 -13.29
CA ALA A 71 -21.75 3.49 -13.31
C ALA A 71 -21.97 4.07 -11.91
N CYS A 72 -22.12 5.39 -11.81
CA CYS A 72 -22.47 6.06 -10.55
C CYS A 72 -24.01 6.00 -10.34
N ASP A 73 -24.56 4.80 -10.26
CA ASP A 73 -26.01 4.51 -10.26
C ASP A 73 -26.64 4.42 -8.86
N ASN A 74 -25.84 4.70 -7.82
CA ASN A 74 -26.25 4.63 -6.41
C ASN A 74 -26.87 3.28 -6.02
N SER A 75 -26.41 2.16 -6.60
CA SER A 75 -26.85 0.82 -6.23
C SER A 75 -26.56 0.44 -4.78
N GLY A 76 -25.63 1.15 -4.15
CA GLY A 76 -25.29 1.05 -2.72
C GLY A 76 -24.13 0.13 -2.41
N VAL A 77 -23.56 0.35 -1.20
CA VAL A 77 -22.42 -0.37 -0.62
C VAL A 77 -22.90 -1.25 0.52
N PRO A 78 -22.53 -2.55 0.58
CA PRO A 78 -22.89 -3.40 1.71
C PRO A 78 -22.16 -2.98 2.99
N PHE A 79 -22.93 -2.74 4.04
CA PHE A 79 -22.46 -2.42 5.38
C PHE A 79 -22.97 -3.49 6.35
N ALA A 80 -22.07 -4.29 6.88
CA ALA A 80 -22.36 -5.34 7.82
C ALA A 80 -22.09 -4.91 9.25
N VAL A 81 -22.97 -5.29 10.19
CA VAL A 81 -22.74 -5.15 11.64
C VAL A 81 -22.72 -6.53 12.26
N ASP A 82 -21.70 -6.78 13.08
CA ASP A 82 -21.47 -8.07 13.71
C ASP A 82 -21.02 -7.92 15.17
N GLU A 83 -21.09 -9.00 15.94
CA GLU A 83 -20.75 -9.04 17.35
C GLU A 83 -19.72 -10.13 17.63
N ALA A 84 -18.69 -9.80 18.42
CA ALA A 84 -17.70 -10.74 18.93
C ALA A 84 -17.43 -10.48 20.43
N PRO A 85 -18.45 -10.62 21.29
CA PRO A 85 -18.39 -10.14 22.69
C PRO A 85 -17.40 -10.89 23.57
N ARG A 86 -16.81 -11.99 23.11
CA ARG A 86 -15.76 -12.73 23.81
C ARG A 86 -14.35 -12.37 23.37
N CYS A 87 -14.19 -11.51 22.36
CA CYS A 87 -12.89 -11.07 21.88
C CYS A 87 -12.58 -9.66 22.39
N ARG A 88 -11.38 -9.45 22.91
CA ARG A 88 -10.88 -8.13 23.33
C ARG A 88 -10.00 -7.52 22.24
N LEU A 89 -9.83 -6.20 22.24
CA LEU A 89 -9.01 -5.46 21.28
C LEU A 89 -7.58 -6.00 21.19
N GLU A 90 -6.92 -6.16 22.33
CA GLU A 90 -5.56 -6.66 22.40
C GLU A 90 -5.41 -8.05 21.74
N GLN A 91 -6.38 -8.93 22.01
CA GLN A 91 -6.42 -10.24 21.36
C GLN A 91 -6.60 -10.13 19.84
N ALA A 92 -7.47 -9.21 19.38
CA ALA A 92 -7.71 -9.00 17.97
C ALA A 92 -6.47 -8.49 17.23
N VAL A 93 -5.66 -7.60 17.86
CA VAL A 93 -4.39 -7.10 17.28
C VAL A 93 -3.37 -8.22 17.10
N LEU A 94 -3.22 -9.08 18.09
CA LEU A 94 -2.23 -10.17 18.10
C LEU A 94 -2.68 -11.39 17.29
N MET A 95 -3.95 -11.45 16.89
CA MET A 95 -4.52 -12.60 16.19
C MET A 95 -4.03 -12.66 14.74
N PRO A 96 -3.30 -13.72 14.32
CA PRO A 96 -2.78 -13.82 12.95
C PRO A 96 -3.87 -13.88 11.88
N ASP A 97 -5.05 -14.40 12.22
CA ASP A 97 -6.20 -14.54 11.34
C ASP A 97 -7.24 -13.42 11.50
N ALA A 98 -6.92 -12.33 12.21
CA ALA A 98 -7.82 -11.20 12.40
C ALA A 98 -8.42 -10.67 11.07
N PRO A 99 -7.63 -10.52 9.97
CA PRO A 99 -8.17 -10.10 8.69
C PRO A 99 -9.22 -11.05 8.10
N LYS A 100 -9.10 -12.35 8.36
CA LYS A 100 -10.10 -13.35 7.95
C LYS A 100 -11.34 -13.31 8.83
N ARG A 101 -11.14 -13.14 10.14
CA ARG A 101 -12.22 -13.19 11.13
C ARG A 101 -13.08 -11.93 11.13
N PHE A 102 -12.47 -10.76 11.05
CA PHE A 102 -13.14 -9.46 11.17
C PHE A 102 -13.22 -8.68 9.87
N GLY A 103 -12.60 -9.18 8.80
CA GLY A 103 -12.58 -8.53 7.49
C GLY A 103 -13.98 -8.40 6.88
N ALA A 104 -14.22 -7.32 6.15
CA ALA A 104 -15.42 -7.16 5.34
C ALA A 104 -15.44 -8.21 4.22
N HIS A 105 -16.62 -8.71 3.89
CA HIS A 105 -16.75 -9.62 2.76
C HIS A 105 -16.70 -8.87 1.44
N PHE A 106 -15.80 -9.26 0.54
CA PHE A 106 -15.67 -8.66 -0.79
C PHE A 106 -15.52 -9.75 -1.87
N ASP A 107 -16.50 -9.83 -2.77
CA ASP A 107 -16.47 -10.74 -3.93
C ASP A 107 -15.88 -10.00 -5.15
N LEU A 108 -14.56 -10.15 -5.39
CA LEU A 108 -13.89 -9.56 -6.53
C LEU A 108 -14.49 -10.01 -7.88
N SER A 109 -14.94 -11.27 -7.97
CA SER A 109 -15.60 -11.79 -9.18
C SER A 109 -16.97 -11.15 -9.39
N GLY A 110 -17.71 -10.98 -8.31
CA GLY A 110 -19.00 -10.25 -8.31
C GLY A 110 -18.82 -8.79 -8.70
N PHE A 111 -17.79 -8.10 -8.16
CA PHE A 111 -17.43 -6.75 -8.55
C PHE A 111 -17.17 -6.65 -10.07
N LYS A 112 -16.31 -7.48 -10.61
CA LYS A 112 -15.94 -7.47 -12.05
C LYS A 112 -17.14 -7.75 -12.97
N ARG A 113 -18.17 -8.46 -12.47
CA ARG A 113 -19.41 -8.75 -13.19
C ARG A 113 -20.53 -7.73 -12.91
N GLY A 114 -20.25 -6.64 -12.20
CA GLY A 114 -21.22 -5.60 -11.88
C GLY A 114 -22.27 -6.03 -10.83
N ARG A 115 -22.01 -7.09 -10.04
CA ARG A 115 -22.95 -7.58 -9.02
C ARG A 115 -22.64 -7.06 -7.62
N GLN A 116 -21.44 -6.55 -7.40
CA GLN A 116 -21.01 -5.98 -6.13
C GLN A 116 -20.47 -4.56 -6.33
N ALA A 117 -20.69 -3.71 -5.31
CA ALA A 117 -20.08 -2.38 -5.25
C ALA A 117 -18.55 -2.46 -5.19
N PRO A 118 -17.83 -1.40 -5.60
CA PRO A 118 -16.38 -1.29 -5.46
C PRO A 118 -15.87 -1.40 -4.02
N LEU A 119 -16.74 -1.20 -3.03
CA LEU A 119 -16.39 -1.19 -1.61
C LEU A 119 -17.36 -2.05 -0.79
N SER A 120 -16.92 -2.57 0.34
CA SER A 120 -17.73 -3.18 1.39
C SER A 120 -17.20 -2.82 2.77
N VAL A 121 -18.09 -2.70 3.75
CA VAL A 121 -17.79 -2.29 5.11
C VAL A 121 -18.29 -3.34 6.10
N ARG A 122 -17.53 -3.62 7.15
CA ARG A 122 -17.96 -4.41 8.30
C ARG A 122 -17.53 -3.74 9.59
N LEU A 123 -18.48 -3.57 10.49
CA LEU A 123 -18.29 -3.11 11.85
C LEU A 123 -18.48 -4.31 12.79
N THR A 124 -17.47 -4.69 13.56
CA THR A 124 -17.55 -5.78 14.53
C THR A 124 -17.36 -5.24 15.94
N ARG A 125 -18.36 -5.40 16.81
CA ARG A 125 -18.29 -4.99 18.20
C ARG A 125 -17.61 -6.08 19.02
N LEU A 126 -16.54 -5.71 19.71
CA LEU A 126 -15.79 -6.57 20.63
C LEU A 126 -16.27 -6.39 22.09
N ALA A 127 -15.63 -7.08 23.04
CA ALA A 127 -15.89 -6.95 24.45
C ALA A 127 -15.60 -5.53 24.99
N ASP A 128 -14.52 -4.90 24.50
CA ASP A 128 -13.99 -3.62 24.98
C ASP A 128 -13.68 -2.62 23.85
N GLY A 129 -14.17 -2.87 22.64
CA GLY A 129 -13.91 -2.02 21.51
C GLY A 129 -14.67 -2.39 20.26
N THR A 130 -14.23 -1.82 19.13
CA THR A 130 -14.85 -2.03 17.82
C THR A 130 -13.77 -2.21 16.76
N VAL A 131 -13.98 -3.15 15.85
CA VAL A 131 -13.21 -3.32 14.61
C VAL A 131 -14.01 -2.76 13.44
N LEU A 132 -13.46 -1.78 12.75
CA LEU A 132 -13.95 -1.30 11.45
C LEU A 132 -13.08 -1.91 10.35
N SER A 133 -13.69 -2.63 9.42
CA SER A 133 -12.99 -3.19 8.28
C SER A 133 -13.61 -2.71 6.97
N LEU A 134 -12.76 -2.27 6.05
CA LEU A 134 -13.13 -1.91 4.68
C LEU A 134 -12.35 -2.78 3.71
N HIS A 135 -13.05 -3.36 2.74
CA HIS A 135 -12.44 -4.06 1.60
C HIS A 135 -12.99 -3.47 0.31
N GLY A 136 -12.12 -3.23 -0.66
CA GLY A 136 -12.52 -2.61 -1.92
C GLY A 136 -11.71 -3.10 -3.12
N ALA A 137 -12.23 -2.80 -4.30
CA ALA A 137 -11.54 -3.03 -5.56
C ALA A 137 -10.35 -2.07 -5.68
N HIS A 138 -9.13 -2.59 -5.74
CA HIS A 138 -7.94 -1.75 -5.95
C HIS A 138 -7.96 -1.02 -7.30
N GLY A 139 -8.72 -1.53 -8.29
CA GLY A 139 -8.97 -0.81 -9.54
C GLY A 139 -9.80 0.47 -9.42
N CYS A 140 -10.29 0.82 -8.23
CA CYS A 140 -11.01 2.07 -7.99
C CYS A 140 -10.24 3.07 -7.13
N MET A 141 -9.18 2.63 -6.44
CA MET A 141 -8.37 3.46 -5.53
C MET A 141 -7.06 2.78 -5.17
N ASP A 142 -6.01 3.55 -4.98
CA ASP A 142 -4.77 3.09 -4.35
C ASP A 142 -4.76 3.28 -2.83
N GLY A 143 -3.59 3.05 -2.20
CA GLY A 143 -3.44 3.17 -0.75
C GLY A 143 -3.72 4.57 -0.24
N ASP A 144 -3.20 5.61 -0.90
CA ASP A 144 -3.42 7.00 -0.48
C ASP A 144 -4.90 7.37 -0.56
N ALA A 145 -5.55 7.13 -1.70
CA ALA A 145 -6.99 7.39 -1.87
C ALA A 145 -7.84 6.59 -0.88
N PHE A 146 -7.45 5.34 -0.56
CA PHE A 146 -8.18 4.49 0.38
C PHE A 146 -8.09 4.98 1.83
N TYR A 147 -6.90 5.37 2.30
CA TYR A 147 -6.75 5.88 3.67
C TYR A 147 -7.32 7.28 3.82
N THR A 148 -7.19 8.14 2.80
CA THR A 148 -7.84 9.45 2.74
C THR A 148 -9.37 9.35 2.73
N LEU A 149 -9.94 8.33 2.05
CA LEU A 149 -11.38 8.04 2.11
C LEU A 149 -11.85 7.80 3.54
N VAL A 150 -11.10 6.99 4.32
CA VAL A 150 -11.50 6.65 5.69
C VAL A 150 -11.26 7.83 6.64
N GLU A 151 -10.20 8.62 6.46
CA GLU A 151 -10.00 9.88 7.17
C GLU A 151 -11.16 10.85 6.87
N ASN A 152 -11.54 11.05 5.61
CA ASN A 152 -12.68 11.87 5.22
C ASN A 152 -13.99 11.39 5.85
N TRP A 153 -14.17 10.07 5.98
CA TRP A 153 -15.31 9.53 6.70
C TRP A 153 -15.31 9.95 8.18
N GLY A 154 -14.18 9.85 8.87
CA GLY A 154 -14.02 10.32 10.25
C GLY A 154 -14.32 11.83 10.37
N ARG A 155 -13.80 12.65 9.45
CA ARG A 155 -14.08 14.10 9.40
C ARG A 155 -15.58 14.37 9.26
N LEU A 156 -16.25 13.76 8.29
CA LEU A 156 -17.71 13.90 8.11
C LEU A 156 -18.49 13.42 9.32
N HIS A 157 -18.04 12.36 9.99
CA HIS A 157 -18.69 11.85 11.19
C HIS A 157 -18.66 12.89 12.33
N ARG A 158 -17.56 13.64 12.45
CA ARG A 158 -17.40 14.73 13.43
C ARG A 158 -17.95 16.09 12.96
N GLY A 159 -18.51 16.17 11.74
CA GLY A 159 -19.01 17.42 11.17
C GLY A 159 -17.90 18.36 10.66
N GLU A 160 -16.69 17.84 10.43
CA GLU A 160 -15.54 18.58 9.91
C GLU A 160 -15.52 18.61 8.37
N PRO A 161 -14.85 19.62 7.76
CA PRO A 161 -14.66 19.65 6.32
C PRO A 161 -13.76 18.50 5.84
N VAL A 162 -14.09 17.95 4.67
CA VAL A 162 -13.33 16.89 4.02
C VAL A 162 -12.23 17.42 3.10
N VAL A 163 -11.20 16.61 2.87
CA VAL A 163 -10.31 16.80 1.74
C VAL A 163 -11.10 16.44 0.48
N GLN A 164 -11.34 17.44 -0.38
CA GLN A 164 -12.17 17.25 -1.58
C GLN A 164 -11.52 16.23 -2.53
N PRO A 165 -12.16 15.08 -2.81
CA PRO A 165 -11.61 14.12 -3.77
C PRO A 165 -11.73 14.65 -5.21
N VAL A 166 -10.67 14.43 -5.98
CA VAL A 166 -10.62 14.77 -7.41
C VAL A 166 -10.74 13.49 -8.22
N ALA A 167 -11.80 13.40 -9.01
CA ALA A 167 -12.16 12.18 -9.76
C ALA A 167 -11.75 12.23 -11.25
N ASP A 168 -11.07 13.30 -11.67
CA ASP A 168 -10.73 13.52 -13.09
C ASP A 168 -9.52 12.68 -13.52
N GLN A 169 -9.79 11.56 -14.19
CA GLN A 169 -8.77 10.65 -14.71
C GLN A 169 -7.91 11.25 -15.84
N SER A 170 -8.33 12.38 -16.44
CA SER A 170 -7.56 13.05 -17.49
C SER A 170 -6.30 13.75 -16.95
N LEU A 171 -6.23 13.95 -15.62
CA LEU A 171 -5.06 14.49 -14.93
C LEU A 171 -3.87 13.51 -14.86
N LEU A 172 -4.12 12.22 -15.09
CA LEU A 172 -3.04 11.24 -15.15
C LEU A 172 -2.22 11.42 -16.44
N PRO A 173 -0.91 11.12 -16.40
CA PRO A 173 -0.07 11.12 -17.60
C PRO A 173 -0.69 10.26 -18.69
N GLN A 174 -0.64 10.76 -19.92
CA GLN A 174 -1.11 9.98 -21.06
C GLN A 174 -0.05 8.96 -21.48
N PRO A 175 -0.44 7.75 -21.92
CA PRO A 175 0.50 6.80 -22.48
C PRO A 175 1.31 7.40 -23.62
N ALA A 176 2.60 7.09 -23.71
CA ALA A 176 3.41 7.48 -24.86
C ALA A 176 2.82 6.87 -26.14
N THR A 177 2.71 7.69 -27.18
CA THR A 177 2.24 7.23 -28.50
C THR A 177 3.41 6.61 -29.26
N LEU A 178 3.55 5.28 -29.14
CA LEU A 178 4.61 4.47 -29.75
C LEU A 178 3.99 3.32 -30.53
N SER A 179 4.61 2.95 -31.65
CA SER A 179 4.29 1.67 -32.29
C SER A 179 4.69 0.49 -31.38
N ALA A 180 4.12 -0.68 -31.61
CA ALA A 180 4.43 -1.87 -30.82
C ALA A 180 5.92 -2.22 -30.84
N GLU A 181 6.61 -2.01 -31.97
CA GLU A 181 8.03 -2.24 -32.10
C GLU A 181 8.88 -1.23 -31.33
N GLU A 182 8.54 0.06 -31.42
CA GLU A 182 9.21 1.13 -30.66
C GLU A 182 9.02 0.93 -29.18
N LEU A 183 7.80 0.61 -28.73
CA LEU A 183 7.49 0.34 -27.34
C LEU A 183 8.31 -0.84 -26.82
N LEU A 184 8.40 -1.95 -27.56
CA LEU A 184 9.20 -3.10 -27.18
C LEU A 184 10.71 -2.75 -27.11
N ARG A 185 11.22 -1.93 -28.05
CA ARG A 185 12.59 -1.44 -28.01
C ARG A 185 12.84 -0.56 -26.79
N SER A 186 11.91 0.36 -26.50
CA SER A 186 12.02 1.31 -25.39
C SER A 186 12.04 0.60 -24.03
N VAL A 187 11.14 -0.38 -23.77
CA VAL A 187 11.12 -1.11 -22.51
C VAL A 187 12.37 -1.97 -22.32
N LYS A 188 12.92 -2.55 -23.41
CA LYS A 188 14.21 -3.27 -23.37
C LYS A 188 15.38 -2.34 -23.09
N ALA A 189 15.43 -1.19 -23.75
CA ALA A 189 16.45 -0.17 -23.53
C ALA A 189 16.42 0.40 -22.11
N ALA A 190 15.22 0.51 -21.52
CA ALA A 190 15.02 0.88 -20.12
C ALA A 190 15.41 -0.24 -19.12
N GLY A 191 15.87 -1.40 -19.59
CA GLY A 191 16.30 -2.52 -18.75
C GLY A 191 15.14 -3.24 -18.06
N TRP A 192 13.92 -3.18 -18.61
CA TRP A 192 12.77 -3.87 -18.02
C TRP A 192 12.81 -5.38 -18.25
N TYR A 193 12.18 -6.10 -17.34
CA TYR A 193 12.23 -7.56 -17.29
C TYR A 193 11.06 -8.18 -18.03
N PRO A 194 11.31 -9.24 -18.86
CA PRO A 194 10.23 -9.95 -19.53
C PRO A 194 9.34 -10.69 -18.53
N VAL A 195 8.03 -10.65 -18.76
CA VAL A 195 7.04 -11.41 -18.00
C VAL A 195 6.56 -12.58 -18.84
N GLY A 196 7.05 -13.77 -18.52
CA GLY A 196 6.60 -14.99 -19.15
C GLY A 196 5.52 -15.71 -18.33
N TRP A 197 4.95 -16.78 -18.91
CA TRP A 197 3.93 -17.59 -18.26
C TRP A 197 4.40 -18.21 -16.92
N ARG A 198 5.70 -18.49 -16.79
CA ARG A 198 6.29 -19.05 -15.55
C ARG A 198 6.21 -18.06 -14.40
N GLN A 199 6.54 -16.80 -14.64
CA GLN A 199 6.44 -15.73 -13.63
C GLN A 199 4.98 -15.48 -13.24
N LEU A 200 4.08 -15.49 -14.20
CA LEU A 200 2.65 -15.36 -13.95
C LEU A 200 2.12 -16.53 -13.11
N PHE A 201 2.51 -17.75 -13.44
CA PHE A 201 2.15 -18.96 -12.69
C PHE A 201 2.71 -18.89 -11.25
N GLN A 202 3.97 -18.49 -11.07
CA GLN A 202 4.57 -18.33 -9.73
C GLN A 202 3.81 -17.30 -8.89
N THR A 203 3.42 -16.18 -9.48
CA THR A 203 2.64 -15.13 -8.80
C THR A 203 1.25 -15.65 -8.41
N VAL A 204 0.57 -16.33 -9.33
CA VAL A 204 -0.75 -16.96 -9.06
C VAL A 204 -0.64 -18.06 -8.01
N TRP A 205 0.40 -18.89 -8.09
CA TRP A 205 0.67 -19.95 -7.10
C TRP A 205 0.94 -19.38 -5.70
N ALA A 206 1.79 -18.35 -5.60
CA ALA A 206 2.07 -17.67 -4.32
C ALA A 206 0.79 -17.06 -3.73
N ALA A 207 -0.06 -16.47 -4.56
CA ALA A 207 -1.36 -15.95 -4.14
C ALA A 207 -2.36 -17.06 -3.73
N ALA A 208 -2.39 -18.18 -4.45
CA ALA A 208 -3.33 -19.28 -4.21
C ALA A 208 -2.95 -20.13 -2.98
N THR A 209 -1.66 -20.37 -2.74
CA THR A 209 -1.17 -21.19 -1.64
C THR A 209 -1.18 -20.48 -0.29
N GLY A 210 -1.52 -19.19 -0.26
CA GLY A 210 -1.56 -18.40 0.98
C GLY A 210 -0.18 -18.16 1.61
N ILE A 211 0.92 -18.55 0.92
CA ILE A 211 2.30 -18.32 1.39
C ILE A 211 2.53 -16.81 1.59
N GLY A 212 1.89 -15.95 0.77
CA GLY A 212 1.92 -14.50 0.91
C GLY A 212 0.98 -13.91 1.98
N ARG A 213 0.14 -14.73 2.65
CA ARG A 213 -0.87 -14.25 3.59
C ARG A 213 -0.43 -14.22 5.05
N ARG A 214 0.73 -14.79 5.36
CA ARG A 214 1.29 -14.73 6.72
C ARG A 214 1.96 -13.38 6.93
N ARG A 215 1.66 -12.75 8.03
CA ARG A 215 2.25 -11.50 8.50
C ARG A 215 3.06 -11.79 9.77
N SER A 216 4.26 -11.22 9.90
CA SER A 216 5.02 -11.24 11.15
C SER A 216 4.35 -10.35 12.21
N LEU A 217 4.75 -10.50 13.46
CA LEU A 217 4.60 -9.41 14.42
C LEU A 217 5.43 -8.19 13.95
N PRO A 218 5.04 -6.96 14.34
CA PRO A 218 5.80 -5.78 13.97
C PRO A 218 7.16 -5.74 14.68
N LEU A 219 8.20 -5.36 13.94
CA LEU A 219 9.46 -4.91 14.53
C LEU A 219 9.37 -3.38 14.66
N HIS A 220 9.29 -2.90 15.89
CA HIS A 220 9.11 -1.49 16.17
C HIS A 220 10.45 -0.74 16.20
N ILE A 221 10.48 0.45 15.60
CA ILE A 221 11.56 1.44 15.72
C ILE A 221 10.92 2.72 16.23
N GLY A 222 11.32 3.18 17.42
CA GLY A 222 10.80 4.40 18.03
C GLY A 222 11.12 5.66 17.22
N ALA A 223 10.28 6.68 17.34
CA ALA A 223 10.50 7.94 16.61
C ALA A 223 11.86 8.60 16.96
N GLY A 224 12.27 8.50 18.22
CA GLY A 224 13.61 8.96 18.67
C GLY A 224 14.74 8.20 17.97
N ASP A 225 14.62 6.88 17.90
CA ASP A 225 15.63 6.02 17.25
C ASP A 225 15.69 6.28 15.73
N LEU A 226 14.54 6.54 15.09
CA LEU A 226 14.48 6.89 13.67
C LEU A 226 15.22 8.20 13.38
N GLU A 227 15.04 9.21 14.23
CA GLU A 227 15.71 10.50 14.06
C GLU A 227 17.21 10.39 14.36
N GLN A 228 17.59 9.68 15.43
CA GLN A 228 19.00 9.40 15.73
C GLN A 228 19.68 8.62 14.59
N LEU A 229 19.02 7.59 14.07
CA LEU A 229 19.51 6.83 12.91
C LEU A 229 19.75 7.76 11.71
N ARG A 230 18.78 8.62 11.40
CA ARG A 230 18.86 9.56 10.28
C ARG A 230 20.05 10.54 10.46
N GLN A 231 20.21 11.11 11.63
CA GLN A 231 21.29 12.06 11.94
C GLN A 231 22.64 11.37 11.90
N ALA A 232 22.82 10.28 12.65
CA ALA A 232 24.09 9.54 12.71
C ALA A 232 24.53 9.03 11.32
N PHE A 233 23.57 8.53 10.52
CA PHE A 233 23.86 8.09 9.15
C PHE A 233 24.33 9.26 8.27
N ASN A 234 23.64 10.39 8.30
CA ASN A 234 23.93 11.55 7.48
C ASN A 234 25.27 12.19 7.88
N ASP A 235 25.52 12.35 9.18
CA ASP A 235 26.77 12.93 9.70
C ASP A 235 27.96 12.05 9.36
N ARG A 236 27.85 10.74 9.54
CA ARG A 236 28.91 9.78 9.23
C ARG A 236 29.32 9.79 7.75
N HIS A 237 28.38 9.95 6.84
CA HIS A 237 28.61 9.84 5.40
C HIS A 237 28.63 11.17 4.66
N GLY A 238 28.44 12.30 5.37
CA GLY A 238 28.41 13.64 4.77
C GLY A 238 27.29 13.84 3.74
N VAL A 239 26.15 13.20 3.96
CA VAL A 239 24.99 13.23 3.06
C VAL A 239 23.75 13.83 3.73
N ARG A 240 22.66 14.03 2.97
CA ARG A 240 21.36 14.51 3.48
C ARG A 240 20.24 13.61 2.99
N TYR A 241 20.25 12.35 3.42
CA TYR A 241 19.21 11.41 3.07
C TYR A 241 17.99 11.53 4.00
N GLY A 242 16.81 11.43 3.40
CA GLY A 242 15.57 11.29 4.17
C GLY A 242 15.45 9.90 4.80
N ILE A 243 14.64 9.79 5.85
CA ILE A 243 14.45 8.51 6.58
C ILE A 243 13.99 7.38 5.67
N HIS A 244 13.16 7.64 4.64
CA HIS A 244 12.72 6.64 3.66
C HIS A 244 13.91 5.94 2.96
N VAL A 245 14.93 6.69 2.53
CA VAL A 245 16.12 6.14 1.86
C VAL A 245 16.88 5.20 2.80
N ILE A 246 17.06 5.64 4.05
CA ILE A 246 17.82 4.89 5.07
C ILE A 246 17.06 3.64 5.49
N LEU A 247 15.75 3.74 5.75
CA LEU A 247 14.89 2.58 6.08
C LEU A 247 14.79 1.59 4.93
N SER A 248 14.71 2.06 3.69
CA SER A 248 14.73 1.19 2.50
C SER A 248 16.02 0.36 2.43
N ALA A 249 17.16 1.00 2.67
CA ALA A 249 18.45 0.30 2.71
C ALA A 249 18.54 -0.67 3.90
N LEU A 250 18.10 -0.26 5.09
CA LEU A 250 18.07 -1.08 6.29
C LEU A 250 17.24 -2.35 6.06
N VAL A 251 16.01 -2.19 5.55
CA VAL A 251 15.10 -3.31 5.24
C VAL A 251 15.70 -4.23 4.19
N ALA A 252 16.31 -3.70 3.12
CA ALA A 252 16.98 -4.52 2.12
C ALA A 252 18.14 -5.34 2.74
N LYS A 253 18.95 -4.75 3.59
CA LYS A 253 20.04 -5.44 4.30
C LYS A 253 19.52 -6.48 5.29
N MET A 254 18.40 -6.22 5.98
CA MET A 254 17.72 -7.22 6.82
C MET A 254 17.27 -8.42 5.97
N CYS A 255 16.60 -8.18 4.85
CA CYS A 255 16.15 -9.24 3.95
C CYS A 255 17.34 -10.07 3.43
N ILE A 256 18.42 -9.44 2.99
CA ILE A 256 19.66 -10.10 2.54
C ILE A 256 20.22 -11.03 3.63
N ARG A 257 20.28 -10.56 4.87
CA ARG A 257 20.78 -11.36 6.01
C ARG A 257 19.84 -12.52 6.34
N LEU A 258 18.52 -12.26 6.39
CA LEU A 258 17.52 -13.30 6.68
C LEU A 258 17.52 -14.42 5.63
N GLU A 259 17.73 -14.05 4.35
CA GLU A 259 17.81 -15.03 3.24
C GLU A 259 19.17 -15.72 3.14
N GLY A 260 20.20 -15.24 3.85
CA GLY A 260 21.54 -15.78 3.78
C GLY A 260 22.13 -15.71 2.37
N LEU A 261 21.96 -14.58 1.68
CA LEU A 261 22.42 -14.41 0.30
C LEU A 261 23.94 -14.27 0.26
N ALA A 262 24.57 -14.90 -0.75
CA ALA A 262 26.00 -14.76 -0.98
C ALA A 262 26.38 -13.33 -1.37
N PRO A 263 27.54 -12.80 -0.94
CA PRO A 263 27.91 -11.40 -1.13
C PRO A 263 27.84 -10.88 -2.57
N GLU A 264 28.13 -11.75 -3.54
CA GLU A 264 28.12 -11.44 -4.99
C GLU A 264 26.72 -11.47 -5.60
N THR A 265 25.71 -11.92 -4.86
CA THR A 265 24.34 -12.02 -5.38
C THR A 265 23.79 -10.63 -5.74
N ALA A 266 23.35 -10.47 -6.99
CA ALA A 266 22.74 -9.23 -7.44
C ALA A 266 21.34 -9.06 -6.83
N CYS A 267 21.15 -7.99 -6.07
CA CYS A 267 19.90 -7.63 -5.39
C CYS A 267 19.33 -6.33 -5.92
N SER A 268 18.03 -6.16 -5.81
CA SER A 268 17.35 -4.89 -6.13
C SER A 268 16.30 -4.57 -5.07
N HIS A 269 16.01 -3.29 -4.93
CA HIS A 269 14.97 -2.77 -4.05
C HIS A 269 13.87 -2.11 -4.88
N ILE A 270 12.61 -2.41 -4.58
CA ILE A 270 11.45 -1.77 -5.19
C ILE A 270 10.72 -0.96 -4.13
N THR A 271 10.42 0.28 -4.47
CA THR A 271 9.56 1.15 -3.67
C THR A 271 8.30 1.53 -4.47
N VAL A 272 7.15 1.54 -3.78
CA VAL A 272 5.92 2.11 -4.32
C VAL A 272 6.00 3.62 -4.18
N THR A 273 5.73 4.31 -5.27
CA THR A 273 5.89 5.76 -5.34
C THR A 273 4.58 6.40 -5.74
N ASP A 274 4.10 7.33 -4.91
CA ASP A 274 2.95 8.16 -5.20
C ASP A 274 3.30 9.22 -6.26
N LEU A 275 2.41 9.42 -7.22
CA LEU A 275 2.56 10.40 -8.30
C LEU A 275 1.93 11.75 -7.95
N ARG A 276 1.06 11.83 -6.94
CA ARG A 276 0.36 13.05 -6.52
C ARG A 276 1.35 14.12 -6.07
N GLY A 277 1.17 15.34 -6.56
CA GLY A 277 2.08 16.45 -6.30
C GLY A 277 3.49 16.33 -6.89
N ARG A 278 3.77 15.23 -7.62
CA ARG A 278 5.05 14.99 -8.31
C ARG A 278 4.91 15.05 -9.82
N ILE A 279 3.73 14.71 -10.32
CA ILE A 279 3.37 14.94 -11.72
C ILE A 279 2.67 16.31 -11.80
N PRO A 280 3.08 17.22 -12.70
CA PRO A 280 2.43 18.50 -12.88
C PRO A 280 0.92 18.36 -13.13
N GLY A 281 0.13 19.10 -12.37
CA GLY A 281 -1.34 19.09 -12.48
C GLY A 281 -2.05 17.94 -11.75
N LEU A 282 -1.34 16.95 -11.20
CA LEU A 282 -1.97 15.87 -10.42
C LEU A 282 -2.07 16.27 -8.93
N PRO A 283 -3.28 16.58 -8.42
CA PRO A 283 -3.44 17.10 -7.07
C PRO A 283 -3.31 16.01 -6.00
N ALA A 284 -3.01 16.41 -4.77
CA ALA A 284 -2.96 15.52 -3.61
C ALA A 284 -4.29 14.79 -3.34
N GLY A 285 -5.44 15.42 -3.64
CA GLY A 285 -6.76 14.81 -3.46
C GLY A 285 -7.22 13.88 -4.58
N PHE A 286 -6.35 13.48 -5.52
CA PHE A 286 -6.75 12.58 -6.61
C PHE A 286 -7.21 11.22 -6.05
N ALA A 287 -8.45 10.80 -6.39
CA ALA A 287 -9.13 9.69 -5.74
C ALA A 287 -8.95 8.31 -6.41
N GLY A 288 -8.24 8.24 -7.54
CA GLY A 288 -7.94 7.00 -8.28
C GLY A 288 -6.57 6.41 -7.97
N ASN A 289 -6.12 5.48 -8.80
CA ASN A 289 -4.75 4.97 -8.74
C ASN A 289 -3.76 5.96 -9.35
N ALA A 290 -2.79 6.39 -8.55
CA ALA A 290 -1.71 7.30 -8.95
C ALA A 290 -0.37 6.86 -8.35
N VAL A 291 -0.03 5.59 -8.53
CA VAL A 291 1.22 5.00 -8.02
C VAL A 291 1.99 4.29 -9.12
N CYS A 292 3.31 4.29 -8.99
CA CYS A 292 4.20 3.47 -9.81
C CYS A 292 5.23 2.77 -8.93
N ASN A 293 5.88 1.76 -9.50
CA ASN A 293 6.95 1.01 -8.84
C ASN A 293 8.29 1.45 -9.41
N LEU A 294 9.17 1.96 -8.56
CA LEU A 294 10.53 2.33 -8.91
C LEU A 294 11.51 1.30 -8.36
N THR A 295 12.51 0.94 -9.16
CA THR A 295 13.53 -0.07 -8.82
C THR A 295 14.90 0.58 -8.67
N ALA A 296 15.51 0.40 -7.49
CA ALA A 296 16.93 0.73 -7.24
C ALA A 296 17.79 -0.53 -7.33
N GLY A 297 18.98 -0.39 -7.88
CA GLY A 297 19.91 -1.49 -8.11
C GLY A 297 20.05 -1.82 -9.61
N PRO A 298 20.67 -2.96 -9.97
CA PRO A 298 21.14 -4.00 -9.04
C PRO A 298 22.37 -3.57 -8.23
N PHE A 299 22.46 -4.07 -7.00
CA PHE A 299 23.62 -3.94 -6.12
C PHE A 299 24.01 -5.32 -5.53
N PRO A 300 25.27 -5.60 -5.24
CA PRO A 300 25.70 -6.85 -4.58
C PRO A 300 25.08 -6.99 -3.18
N ALA A 301 24.72 -8.19 -2.77
CA ALA A 301 24.23 -8.47 -1.41
C ALA A 301 25.27 -8.09 -0.34
N GLY A 302 26.58 -8.17 -0.67
CA GLY A 302 27.69 -7.74 0.16
C GLY A 302 27.82 -6.23 0.32
N SER A 303 27.12 -5.40 -0.47
CA SER A 303 27.18 -3.93 -0.37
C SER A 303 26.91 -3.44 1.04
N THR A 304 27.57 -2.39 1.45
CA THR A 304 27.35 -1.70 2.71
C THR A 304 25.95 -1.06 2.74
N LEU A 305 25.47 -0.71 3.93
CA LEU A 305 24.21 0.02 4.06
C LEU A 305 24.22 1.34 3.28
N PHE A 306 25.37 2.04 3.32
CA PHE A 306 25.55 3.30 2.58
C PHE A 306 25.42 3.12 1.07
N GLU A 307 26.07 2.10 0.49
CA GLU A 307 25.99 1.81 -0.94
C GLU A 307 24.57 1.47 -1.39
N VAL A 308 23.82 0.72 -0.57
CA VAL A 308 22.41 0.44 -0.85
C VAL A 308 21.57 1.72 -0.75
N ALA A 309 21.78 2.54 0.28
CA ALA A 309 21.10 3.84 0.43
C ALA A 309 21.41 4.78 -0.74
N ALA A 310 22.68 4.85 -1.15
CA ALA A 310 23.12 5.64 -2.31
C ALA A 310 22.45 5.17 -3.62
N SER A 311 22.24 3.85 -3.79
CA SER A 311 21.50 3.30 -4.95
C SER A 311 20.03 3.73 -4.93
N VAL A 312 19.39 3.74 -3.76
CA VAL A 312 18.01 4.21 -3.61
C VAL A 312 17.92 5.72 -3.89
N ASP A 313 18.81 6.52 -3.30
CA ASP A 313 18.85 7.97 -3.51
C ASP A 313 19.11 8.35 -4.98
N ALA A 314 20.05 7.67 -5.63
CA ALA A 314 20.35 7.87 -7.05
C ALA A 314 19.13 7.59 -7.94
N MET A 315 18.38 6.52 -7.66
CA MET A 315 17.11 6.22 -8.36
C MET A 315 16.10 7.34 -8.12
N LEU A 316 15.91 7.80 -6.89
CA LEU A 316 14.98 8.88 -6.57
C LEU A 316 15.38 10.19 -7.24
N ARG A 317 16.66 10.57 -7.22
CA ARG A 317 17.16 11.78 -7.91
C ARG A 317 16.95 11.69 -9.41
N LYS A 318 17.18 10.55 -10.02
CA LYS A 318 16.91 10.33 -11.45
C LYS A 318 15.45 10.55 -11.78
N MET A 319 14.53 10.13 -10.90
CA MET A 319 13.08 10.24 -11.15
C MET A 319 12.52 11.63 -10.78
N PHE A 320 13.04 12.23 -9.69
CA PHE A 320 12.49 13.47 -9.10
C PHE A 320 13.48 14.64 -9.20
N GLY A 321 14.53 14.55 -10.05
CA GLY A 321 15.48 15.64 -10.25
C GLY A 321 14.79 16.94 -10.67
N ASP A 322 15.57 18.00 -10.82
CA ASP A 322 15.16 19.41 -10.79
C ASP A 322 13.93 19.81 -11.62
N ASP A 323 13.54 19.01 -12.60
CA ASP A 323 12.38 19.25 -13.47
C ASP A 323 11.30 18.14 -13.46
N GLY A 324 11.54 17.03 -12.72
CA GLY A 324 10.64 15.85 -12.70
C GLY A 324 10.52 15.11 -14.06
N ALA A 325 11.35 15.45 -15.03
CA ALA A 325 11.29 14.89 -16.39
C ALA A 325 11.47 13.37 -16.38
N GLY A 326 12.38 12.86 -15.56
CA GLY A 326 12.61 11.40 -15.45
C GLY A 326 11.36 10.62 -15.03
N LEU A 327 10.56 11.16 -14.11
CA LEU A 327 9.29 10.54 -13.69
C LEU A 327 8.24 10.64 -14.82
N GLY A 328 8.18 11.77 -15.52
CA GLY A 328 7.28 11.97 -16.66
C GLY A 328 7.54 10.97 -17.79
N GLU A 329 8.80 10.82 -18.21
CA GLU A 329 9.21 9.84 -19.22
C GLU A 329 8.95 8.40 -18.78
N PHE A 330 9.31 8.06 -17.53
CA PHE A 330 9.07 6.74 -16.96
C PHE A 330 7.57 6.41 -16.94
N THR A 331 6.72 7.32 -16.46
CA THR A 331 5.28 7.07 -16.35
C THR A 331 4.61 6.99 -17.73
N ALA A 332 5.01 7.81 -18.70
CA ALA A 332 4.51 7.73 -20.07
C ALA A 332 4.83 6.37 -20.72
N LEU A 333 6.06 5.88 -20.55
CA LEU A 333 6.48 4.55 -21.01
C LEU A 333 5.75 3.42 -20.25
N TYR A 334 5.63 3.56 -18.92
CA TYR A 334 4.96 2.58 -18.08
C TYR A 334 3.48 2.44 -18.45
N PHE A 335 2.79 3.55 -18.68
CA PHE A 335 1.40 3.56 -19.08
C PHE A 335 1.22 2.99 -20.50
N ALA A 336 2.14 3.33 -21.41
CA ALA A 336 2.13 2.75 -22.77
C ALA A 336 2.32 1.23 -22.73
N ALA A 337 3.22 0.73 -21.91
CA ALA A 337 3.47 -0.72 -21.78
C ALA A 337 2.25 -1.47 -21.21
N ILE A 338 1.59 -0.91 -20.19
CA ILE A 338 0.35 -1.49 -19.63
C ILE A 338 -0.76 -1.45 -20.69
N ALA A 339 -0.99 -0.30 -21.33
CA ALA A 339 -2.03 -0.12 -22.34
C ALA A 339 -1.81 -1.05 -23.56
N GLY A 340 -0.55 -1.15 -24.03
CA GLY A 340 -0.14 -2.01 -25.14
C GLY A 340 -0.02 -3.49 -24.78
N ARG A 341 -0.24 -3.86 -23.50
CA ARG A 341 -0.09 -5.23 -22.97
C ARG A 341 1.29 -5.84 -23.30
N VAL A 342 2.33 -5.00 -23.30
CA VAL A 342 3.69 -5.45 -23.55
C VAL A 342 4.13 -6.33 -22.38
N PRO A 343 4.67 -7.55 -22.62
CA PRO A 343 5.02 -8.49 -21.57
C PRO A 343 6.38 -8.14 -20.92
N TYR A 344 6.54 -6.87 -20.48
CA TYR A 344 7.71 -6.37 -19.78
C TYR A 344 7.27 -5.48 -18.61
N LEU A 345 7.96 -5.63 -17.49
CA LEU A 345 7.74 -4.80 -16.29
C LEU A 345 9.06 -4.19 -15.82
N PRO A 346 9.02 -3.02 -15.16
CA PRO A 346 10.19 -2.46 -14.49
C PRO A 346 10.64 -3.28 -13.27
N ILE A 347 9.93 -4.37 -12.96
CA ILE A 347 10.11 -5.24 -11.80
C ILE A 347 10.58 -6.62 -12.23
N ASN A 348 11.64 -7.15 -11.61
CA ASN A 348 12.06 -8.54 -11.80
C ASN A 348 11.20 -9.50 -10.94
N LEU A 349 10.06 -9.94 -11.49
CA LEU A 349 9.17 -10.89 -10.82
C LEU A 349 9.84 -12.24 -10.49
N SER A 350 10.81 -12.70 -11.28
CA SER A 350 11.54 -13.93 -11.02
C SER A 350 12.38 -13.81 -9.75
N GLY A 351 13.09 -12.69 -9.57
CA GLY A 351 13.87 -12.41 -8.38
C GLY A 351 12.98 -12.22 -7.15
N MET A 352 11.80 -11.58 -7.30
CA MET A 352 10.85 -11.35 -6.21
C MET A 352 10.17 -12.64 -5.74
N ASN A 353 9.78 -13.53 -6.67
CA ASN A 353 9.03 -14.77 -6.37
C ASN A 353 9.93 -16.01 -6.28
N SER A 354 11.24 -15.86 -6.14
CA SER A 354 12.18 -16.96 -5.96
C SER A 354 12.07 -17.60 -4.55
N ARG A 355 12.64 -18.76 -4.36
CA ARG A 355 12.74 -19.40 -3.02
C ARG A 355 13.62 -18.59 -2.07
N ARG A 356 14.63 -17.89 -2.61
CA ARG A 356 15.46 -16.88 -1.94
C ARG A 356 15.32 -15.59 -2.71
N PRO A 357 14.39 -14.69 -2.32
CA PRO A 357 14.18 -13.44 -3.02
C PRO A 357 15.46 -12.59 -3.08
N THR A 358 15.74 -12.07 -4.27
CA THR A 358 16.83 -11.11 -4.52
C THR A 358 16.29 -9.74 -4.89
N VAL A 359 14.98 -9.62 -5.03
CA VAL A 359 14.26 -8.38 -5.26
C VAL A 359 13.33 -8.15 -4.08
N PHE A 360 13.55 -7.05 -3.37
CA PHE A 360 12.82 -6.70 -2.14
C PHE A 360 11.79 -5.64 -2.44
N TYR A 361 10.52 -6.02 -2.37
CA TYR A 361 9.38 -5.13 -2.57
C TYR A 361 8.96 -4.52 -1.22
N VAL A 362 9.25 -3.23 -1.07
CA VAL A 362 8.98 -2.48 0.15
C VAL A 362 7.93 -1.42 -0.11
N ASN A 363 6.89 -1.40 0.71
CA ASN A 363 5.84 -0.42 0.64
C ASN A 363 5.84 0.44 1.92
N ASP A 364 6.04 1.75 1.75
CA ASP A 364 6.16 2.70 2.85
C ASP A 364 4.85 3.48 3.02
N PHE A 365 4.23 3.32 4.18
CA PHE A 365 2.96 3.92 4.57
C PHE A 365 3.11 5.06 5.59
N LEU A 366 4.33 5.47 5.95
CA LEU A 366 4.57 6.44 7.03
C LEU A 366 3.88 7.79 6.81
N LYS A 367 3.65 8.17 5.57
CA LYS A 367 3.02 9.45 5.21
C LYS A 367 1.51 9.36 4.99
N LEU A 368 0.94 8.16 5.00
CA LEU A 368 -0.49 7.99 4.76
C LEU A 368 -1.30 8.24 6.06
N PRO A 369 -2.53 8.77 5.98
CA PRO A 369 -3.32 9.17 7.14
C PRO A 369 -4.03 7.99 7.82
N LEU A 370 -3.30 6.92 8.16
CA LEU A 370 -3.86 5.70 8.70
C LEU A 370 -4.61 5.91 10.02
N TYR A 371 -4.06 6.76 10.89
CA TYR A 371 -4.60 7.08 12.20
C TYR A 371 -5.49 8.33 12.20
N GLY A 372 -5.72 8.96 11.05
CA GLY A 372 -6.66 10.09 10.90
C GLY A 372 -8.15 9.71 10.95
N ALA A 373 -8.44 8.41 10.88
CA ALA A 373 -9.80 7.89 11.00
C ALA A 373 -10.28 7.97 12.46
N GLU A 374 -11.10 8.99 12.81
CA GLU A 374 -11.65 9.19 14.13
C GLU A 374 -13.17 9.31 14.07
N PHE A 375 -13.87 8.55 14.94
CA PHE A 375 -15.34 8.44 14.97
C PHE A 375 -15.93 8.75 16.35
N GLY A 376 -15.34 9.72 17.07
CA GLY A 376 -15.82 10.17 18.38
C GLY A 376 -15.32 9.36 19.57
N THR A 377 -14.49 8.34 19.35
CA THR A 377 -13.84 7.54 20.42
C THR A 377 -12.32 7.75 20.48
N GLY A 378 -11.82 8.78 19.82
CA GLY A 378 -10.39 9.04 19.63
C GLY A 378 -9.81 8.33 18.41
N ALA A 379 -8.51 8.52 18.20
CA ALA A 379 -7.77 7.86 17.13
C ALA A 379 -7.84 6.32 17.26
N PRO A 380 -7.65 5.57 16.16
CA PRO A 380 -7.58 4.11 16.24
C PRO A 380 -6.50 3.64 17.21
N TYR A 381 -6.85 2.66 18.05
CA TYR A 381 -5.89 1.94 18.90
C TYR A 381 -4.83 1.22 18.07
N ALA A 382 -5.23 0.65 16.95
CA ALA A 382 -4.34 0.03 15.98
C ALA A 382 -4.94 0.07 14.59
N VAL A 383 -4.07 0.13 13.58
CA VAL A 383 -4.42 -0.08 12.17
C VAL A 383 -3.61 -1.26 11.67
N LEU A 384 -4.28 -2.35 11.31
CA LEU A 384 -3.60 -3.55 10.87
C LEU A 384 -3.32 -3.51 9.37
N PRO A 385 -2.09 -3.83 8.94
CA PRO A 385 -1.75 -3.91 7.53
C PRO A 385 -2.53 -5.02 6.82
N HIS A 386 -2.87 -4.78 5.59
CA HIS A 386 -3.56 -5.72 4.73
C HIS A 386 -2.63 -6.78 4.13
N ASP A 387 -3.24 -7.85 3.61
CA ASP A 387 -2.55 -9.03 3.05
C ASP A 387 -2.18 -8.84 1.56
N LEU A 388 -1.59 -7.71 1.16
CA LEU A 388 -1.03 -7.60 -0.19
C LEU A 388 0.32 -8.32 -0.28
N PRO A 389 0.73 -8.74 -1.48
CA PRO A 389 1.96 -9.51 -1.69
C PRO A 389 3.26 -8.70 -1.55
N ASP A 390 3.19 -7.52 -0.92
CA ASP A 390 4.38 -6.77 -0.56
C ASP A 390 5.18 -7.60 0.45
N GLN A 391 6.48 -7.67 0.25
CA GLN A 391 7.33 -8.46 1.13
C GLN A 391 7.55 -7.77 2.47
N VAL A 392 7.68 -6.44 2.45
CA VAL A 392 7.85 -5.62 3.66
C VAL A 392 6.98 -4.38 3.59
N LYS A 393 6.32 -4.07 4.70
CA LYS A 393 5.60 -2.82 4.91
C LYS A 393 6.27 -2.02 6.00
N ILE A 394 6.59 -0.77 5.70
CA ILE A 394 6.97 0.24 6.69
C ILE A 394 5.69 0.96 7.08
N TRP A 395 5.23 0.74 8.31
CA TRP A 395 3.92 1.14 8.80
C TRP A 395 4.04 2.18 9.90
N PRO A 396 3.23 3.25 9.93
CA PRO A 396 3.26 4.15 11.07
C PRO A 396 2.78 3.41 12.31
N SER A 397 3.48 3.61 13.43
CA SER A 397 3.05 3.08 14.72
C SER A 397 1.87 3.87 15.28
N PRO A 398 1.10 3.31 16.24
CA PRO A 398 0.03 4.02 16.94
C PRO A 398 0.52 5.34 17.57
N PRO A 399 -0.37 6.36 17.72
CA PRO A 399 0.02 7.67 18.24
C PRO A 399 0.58 7.66 19.68
N ASP A 400 0.20 6.69 20.49
CA ASP A 400 0.69 6.48 21.86
C ASP A 400 2.10 5.86 21.91
N ARG A 401 2.57 5.28 20.80
CA ARG A 401 3.89 4.71 20.64
C ARG A 401 4.49 5.13 19.29
N PRO A 402 4.82 6.42 19.09
CA PRO A 402 5.21 6.95 17.78
C PRO A 402 6.50 6.32 17.24
N GLY A 403 6.51 6.08 15.93
CA GLY A 403 7.64 5.46 15.24
C GLY A 403 7.21 4.74 13.96
N ALA A 404 7.97 3.72 13.60
CA ALA A 404 7.69 2.84 12.47
C ALA A 404 7.62 1.38 12.92
N ASP A 405 6.63 0.67 12.42
CA ASP A 405 6.47 -0.78 12.59
C ASP A 405 6.79 -1.47 11.26
N LEU A 406 7.81 -2.32 11.24
CA LEU A 406 8.17 -3.12 10.07
C LEU A 406 7.41 -4.44 10.09
N TYR A 407 6.55 -4.66 9.11
CA TYR A 407 5.84 -5.92 8.92
C TYR A 407 6.42 -6.68 7.74
N PHE A 408 6.82 -7.91 7.98
CA PHE A 408 7.25 -8.84 6.95
C PHE A 408 6.10 -9.76 6.57
N THR A 409 6.02 -10.16 5.31
CA THR A 409 4.94 -11.02 4.81
C THR A 409 5.47 -12.26 4.12
N GLY A 410 4.62 -13.26 3.98
CA GLY A 410 4.93 -14.48 3.26
C GLY A 410 6.10 -15.28 3.82
N HIS A 411 7.08 -15.54 2.97
CA HIS A 411 8.29 -16.28 3.34
C HIS A 411 9.13 -15.54 4.36
N LEU A 412 9.34 -14.23 4.15
CA LEU A 412 10.11 -13.38 5.07
C LEU A 412 9.49 -13.36 6.48
N ALA A 413 8.15 -13.37 6.60
CA ALA A 413 7.50 -13.46 7.91
C ALA A 413 7.88 -14.72 8.68
N ARG A 414 8.07 -15.86 8.01
CA ARG A 414 8.53 -17.10 8.66
C ARG A 414 9.96 -16.98 9.15
N LEU A 415 10.83 -16.37 8.37
CA LEU A 415 12.22 -16.13 8.76
C LEU A 415 12.29 -15.21 9.96
N VAL A 416 11.52 -14.12 9.97
CA VAL A 416 11.41 -13.18 11.09
C VAL A 416 10.93 -13.87 12.36
N ASP A 417 9.88 -14.68 12.28
CA ASP A 417 9.31 -15.37 13.44
C ASP A 417 10.22 -16.51 13.99
N SER A 418 11.11 -17.05 13.14
CA SER A 418 12.01 -18.17 13.51
C SER A 418 13.42 -17.71 13.93
N SER A 419 13.75 -16.44 13.81
CA SER A 419 15.06 -15.87 14.06
C SER A 419 14.98 -14.81 15.16
N ASP A 420 16.08 -14.53 15.86
CA ASP A 420 16.18 -13.34 16.70
C ASP A 420 16.33 -12.09 15.83
N THR A 421 15.25 -11.74 15.17
CA THR A 421 15.22 -10.61 14.24
C THR A 421 15.13 -9.27 14.98
N ALA A 422 14.59 -9.26 16.21
CA ALA A 422 14.62 -8.08 17.07
C ALA A 422 16.06 -7.76 17.49
N GLY A 423 16.83 -8.77 17.88
CA GLY A 423 18.27 -8.63 18.14
C GLY A 423 19.04 -8.20 16.89
N LEU A 424 18.75 -8.81 15.74
CA LEU A 424 19.37 -8.40 14.47
C LEU A 424 19.08 -6.92 14.14
N LEU A 425 17.85 -6.46 14.31
CA LEU A 425 17.49 -5.05 14.09
C LEU A 425 18.24 -4.15 15.09
N ALA A 426 18.22 -4.52 16.38
CA ALA A 426 18.92 -3.78 17.43
C ALA A 426 20.42 -3.68 17.12
N ASP A 427 21.09 -4.76 16.77
CA ASP A 427 22.50 -4.77 16.39
C ASP A 427 22.78 -3.87 15.18
N MET A 428 21.90 -3.91 14.16
CA MET A 428 22.03 -3.06 12.99
C MET A 428 21.85 -1.57 13.35
N LEU A 429 20.90 -1.23 14.19
CA LEU A 429 20.68 0.14 14.65
C LEU A 429 21.84 0.62 15.54
N LEU A 430 22.27 -0.19 16.52
CA LEU A 430 23.39 0.11 17.40
C LEU A 430 24.69 0.33 16.61
N SER A 431 24.97 -0.51 15.62
CA SER A 431 26.15 -0.34 14.77
C SER A 431 26.15 0.95 13.95
N LEU A 432 24.98 1.56 13.74
CA LEU A 432 24.80 2.81 13.00
C LEU A 432 24.78 4.03 13.90
N ILE A 433 24.22 3.91 15.11
CA ILE A 433 24.05 5.01 16.06
C ILE A 433 25.29 5.15 16.98
N HIS A 434 25.88 4.05 17.45
CA HIS A 434 26.92 4.05 18.47
C HIS A 434 28.39 4.07 17.98
N ILE A 435 28.64 4.14 16.68
CA ILE A 435 30.04 4.37 16.19
C ILE A 435 30.33 5.88 16.15
N SER A 436 29.96 6.60 17.19
CA SER A 436 30.34 8.00 17.42
C SER A 436 31.22 8.18 18.67
N GLU A 437 31.89 7.13 19.16
CA GLU A 437 33.00 7.30 20.08
C GLU A 437 34.30 6.86 19.41
N PRO A 438 35.35 7.71 19.48
CA PRO A 438 36.62 7.52 18.78
C PRO A 438 37.44 6.34 19.30
#